data_125be5d49258b92c89a4e353872867b5
#
_entry.id   125be5d49258b92c89a4e353872867b5
#
_cell.length_a   1.000
_cell.length_b   1.000
_cell.length_c   1.000
_cell.angle_alpha   90.00
_cell.angle_beta   90.00
_cell.angle_gamma   90.00
#
_symmetry.space_group_name_H-M   'P 1'
#
loop_
_entity.id
_entity.type
_entity.pdbx_description
1 polymer ?
#
loop_
_entity_poly.entity_id
_entity_poly.type
_entity_poly.pdbx_seq_one_letter_code
_entity_poly.pdbx_strand_id
1 'polypeptide(L)'
;MHNGGLIMDKIDINQTEPTVKRSRLFDIFFYLFQWTWGFSVNIVGGIAYLICTKILGYKHQKFGYANIVYMPWKQGGLSMGTFIFMRADHPNKEWTYNTRIHEYGHTWQCLLLGPYYYIVIAIPSMIWCNCFQKYREKNNVSYYKLYCESWANSWGEKFSQMKRIEK
;
A
#
# COMPACT_ATOMS: atom_id res chain seq x y z
N MET A 1 -22.35 4.55 29.11
CA MET A 1 -21.52 3.33 29.27
C MET A 1 -21.11 2.87 27.89
N HIS A 2 -19.83 2.79 27.66
CA HIS A 2 -19.19 2.83 26.33
C HIS A 2 -19.15 1.47 25.64
N ASN A 3 -19.67 1.43 24.40
CA ASN A 3 -19.55 0.31 23.45
C ASN A 3 -18.22 0.35 22.65
N GLY A 4 -17.15 0.83 23.25
CA GLY A 4 -15.85 0.93 22.57
C GLY A 4 -15.02 -0.37 22.52
N GLY A 5 -15.43 -1.41 23.25
CA GLY A 5 -14.64 -2.65 23.36
C GLY A 5 -14.91 -3.72 22.29
N LEU A 6 -16.01 -3.62 21.55
CA LEU A 6 -16.50 -4.72 20.69
C LEU A 6 -15.93 -4.73 19.25
N ILE A 7 -15.21 -3.69 18.83
CA ILE A 7 -14.68 -3.61 17.45
C ILE A 7 -13.24 -4.13 17.35
N MET A 8 -12.46 -4.06 18.43
CA MET A 8 -11.06 -4.52 18.41
C MET A 8 -10.91 -6.05 18.38
N ASP A 9 -11.91 -6.81 18.86
CA ASP A 9 -11.86 -8.28 18.91
C ASP A 9 -12.00 -8.97 17.55
N LYS A 10 -12.21 -8.20 16.46
CA LYS A 10 -12.39 -8.74 15.11
C LYS A 10 -11.25 -8.46 14.12
N ILE A 11 -10.20 -7.72 14.52
CA ILE A 11 -9.08 -7.43 13.63
C ILE A 11 -8.03 -8.52 13.81
N ASP A 12 -7.94 -9.43 12.86
CA ASP A 12 -6.84 -10.41 12.80
C ASP A 12 -5.62 -9.80 12.14
N ILE A 13 -4.66 -9.36 12.95
CA ILE A 13 -3.37 -8.80 12.48
C ILE A 13 -2.51 -9.82 11.74
N ASN A 14 -2.80 -11.11 11.88
CA ASN A 14 -2.12 -12.17 11.14
C ASN A 14 -2.75 -12.42 9.77
N GLN A 15 -3.90 -11.80 9.48
CA GLN A 15 -4.52 -11.90 8.17
C GLN A 15 -3.57 -11.37 7.09
N THR A 16 -3.20 -12.25 6.17
CA THR A 16 -2.21 -11.98 5.13
C THR A 16 -2.82 -11.63 3.79
N GLU A 17 -4.12 -11.82 3.60
CA GLU A 17 -4.82 -11.58 2.35
C GLU A 17 -6.14 -10.82 2.53
N PRO A 18 -6.52 -10.00 1.52
CA PRO A 18 -7.84 -9.38 1.47
C PRO A 18 -8.96 -10.41 1.43
N THR A 19 -10.08 -10.10 2.10
CA THR A 19 -11.27 -10.98 2.18
C THR A 19 -12.19 -10.88 0.98
N VAL A 20 -11.94 -9.95 0.07
CA VAL A 20 -12.85 -9.65 -1.05
C VAL A 20 -12.80 -10.73 -2.12
N LYS A 21 -13.90 -11.43 -2.32
CA LYS A 21 -14.12 -12.26 -3.51
C LYS A 21 -14.69 -11.37 -4.62
N ARG A 22 -14.05 -11.35 -5.79
CA ARG A 22 -14.50 -10.61 -6.97
C ARG A 22 -14.78 -11.55 -8.13
N SER A 23 -15.56 -11.06 -9.10
CA SER A 23 -15.86 -11.87 -10.28
C SER A 23 -14.62 -11.99 -11.18
N ARG A 24 -14.49 -13.09 -11.89
CA ARG A 24 -13.41 -13.33 -12.86
C ARG A 24 -13.34 -12.21 -13.92
N LEU A 25 -14.48 -11.67 -14.31
CA LEU A 25 -14.54 -10.56 -15.26
C LEU A 25 -13.89 -9.31 -14.68
N PHE A 26 -14.14 -9.00 -13.41
CA PHE A 26 -13.52 -7.87 -12.74
C PHE A 26 -11.99 -8.04 -12.64
N ASP A 27 -11.49 -9.25 -12.39
CA ASP A 27 -10.05 -9.53 -12.35
C ASP A 27 -9.40 -9.25 -13.71
N ILE A 28 -10.03 -9.67 -14.80
CA ILE A 28 -9.56 -9.40 -16.17
C ILE A 28 -9.51 -7.88 -16.42
N PHE A 29 -10.58 -7.15 -16.08
CA PHE A 29 -10.62 -5.69 -16.23
C PHE A 29 -9.53 -5.00 -15.41
N PHE A 30 -9.34 -5.42 -14.13
CA PHE A 30 -8.33 -4.85 -13.26
C PHE A 30 -6.93 -4.97 -13.89
N TYR A 31 -6.53 -6.17 -14.30
CA TYR A 31 -5.21 -6.39 -14.88
C TYR A 31 -5.07 -5.73 -16.25
N LEU A 32 -6.10 -5.74 -17.09
CA LEU A 32 -6.08 -5.06 -18.38
C LEU A 32 -5.81 -3.56 -18.18
N PHE A 33 -6.53 -2.90 -17.26
CA PHE A 33 -6.34 -1.48 -16.98
C PHE A 33 -4.97 -1.19 -16.36
N GLN A 34 -4.49 -2.01 -15.43
CA GLN A 34 -3.17 -1.86 -14.84
C GLN A 34 -2.05 -1.98 -15.88
N TRP A 35 -2.19 -2.86 -16.86
CA TRP A 35 -1.17 -3.11 -17.89
C TRP A 35 -1.36 -2.32 -19.19
N THR A 36 -2.39 -1.52 -19.30
CA THR A 36 -2.59 -0.56 -20.40
C THR A 36 -2.46 0.87 -19.87
N TRP A 37 -3.43 1.34 -19.10
CA TRP A 37 -3.46 2.69 -18.54
C TRP A 37 -2.38 2.93 -17.48
N GLY A 38 -2.16 1.98 -16.57
CA GLY A 38 -1.11 2.02 -15.55
C GLY A 38 0.25 1.47 -16.02
N PHE A 39 0.45 1.23 -17.32
CA PHE A 39 1.62 0.53 -17.86
C PHE A 39 2.94 1.11 -17.38
N SER A 40 3.13 2.43 -17.44
CA SER A 40 4.39 3.08 -17.06
C SER A 40 4.79 2.83 -15.60
N VAL A 41 3.83 2.80 -14.69
CA VAL A 41 4.07 2.54 -13.26
C VAL A 41 4.33 1.04 -13.04
N ASN A 42 3.51 0.19 -13.68
CA ASN A 42 3.62 -1.25 -13.53
C ASN A 42 4.90 -1.82 -14.15
N ILE A 43 5.41 -1.27 -15.26
CA ILE A 43 6.67 -1.77 -15.86
C ILE A 43 7.86 -1.46 -14.93
N VAL A 44 7.92 -0.26 -14.35
CA VAL A 44 8.97 0.09 -13.39
C VAL A 44 8.89 -0.78 -12.14
N GLY A 45 7.69 -0.93 -11.56
CA GLY A 45 7.45 -1.80 -10.42
C GLY A 45 7.78 -3.27 -10.72
N GLY A 46 7.40 -3.76 -11.90
CA GLY A 46 7.65 -5.13 -12.35
C GLY A 46 9.14 -5.44 -12.54
N ILE A 47 9.89 -4.52 -13.14
CA ILE A 47 11.36 -4.66 -13.26
C ILE A 47 12.00 -4.73 -11.85
N ALA A 48 11.64 -3.79 -10.97
CA ALA A 48 12.13 -3.80 -9.59
C ALA A 48 11.73 -5.09 -8.85
N TYR A 49 10.50 -5.56 -9.03
CA TYR A 49 10.02 -6.84 -8.47
C TYR A 49 10.87 -8.02 -8.93
N LEU A 50 11.15 -8.12 -10.24
CA LEU A 50 11.97 -9.20 -10.79
C LEU A 50 13.40 -9.17 -10.26
N ILE A 51 14.01 -7.98 -10.19
CA ILE A 51 15.35 -7.82 -9.61
C ILE A 51 15.35 -8.28 -8.14
N CYS A 52 14.41 -7.80 -7.34
CA CYS A 52 14.33 -8.11 -5.92
C CYS A 52 14.08 -9.61 -5.67
N THR A 53 13.21 -10.24 -6.46
CA THR A 53 12.80 -11.63 -6.19
C THR A 53 13.68 -12.65 -6.88
N LYS A 54 14.14 -12.41 -8.12
CA LYS A 54 14.90 -13.38 -8.92
C LYS A 54 16.41 -13.21 -8.80
N ILE A 55 16.90 -11.99 -8.63
CA ILE A 55 18.35 -11.72 -8.54
C ILE A 55 18.76 -11.65 -7.07
N LEU A 56 18.03 -10.86 -6.23
CA LEU A 56 18.37 -10.64 -4.84
C LEU A 56 17.76 -11.68 -3.88
N GLY A 57 16.82 -12.50 -4.34
CA GLY A 57 16.21 -13.58 -3.55
C GLY A 57 15.32 -13.12 -2.40
N TYR A 58 14.77 -11.89 -2.46
CA TYR A 58 13.93 -11.37 -1.38
C TYR A 58 12.60 -12.11 -1.28
N LYS A 59 12.12 -12.27 -0.05
CA LYS A 59 10.81 -12.88 0.22
C LYS A 59 9.70 -12.03 -0.38
N HIS A 60 8.71 -12.69 -0.94
CA HIS A 60 7.55 -12.04 -1.53
C HIS A 60 6.29 -12.84 -1.27
N GLN A 61 5.14 -12.16 -1.34
CA GLN A 61 3.82 -12.79 -1.23
C GLN A 61 2.80 -12.03 -2.05
N LYS A 62 1.70 -12.69 -2.39
CA LYS A 62 0.54 -12.03 -3.00
C LYS A 62 -0.31 -11.36 -1.92
N PHE A 63 -0.92 -10.22 -2.26
CA PHE A 63 -1.89 -9.53 -1.43
C PHE A 63 -2.98 -8.93 -2.31
N GLY A 64 -4.08 -9.64 -2.46
CA GLY A 64 -5.14 -9.29 -3.39
C GLY A 64 -4.62 -9.22 -4.84
N TYR A 65 -4.70 -8.04 -5.45
CA TYR A 65 -4.15 -7.81 -6.79
C TYR A 65 -2.68 -7.40 -6.82
N ALA A 66 -2.10 -7.13 -5.67
CA ALA A 66 -0.70 -6.71 -5.56
C ALA A 66 0.23 -7.87 -5.21
N ASN A 67 1.52 -7.68 -5.51
CA ASN A 67 2.62 -8.55 -5.12
C ASN A 67 3.52 -7.75 -4.17
N ILE A 68 3.66 -8.20 -2.94
CA ILE A 68 4.50 -7.57 -1.91
C ILE A 68 5.87 -8.21 -1.93
N VAL A 69 6.93 -7.39 -1.91
CA VAL A 69 8.32 -7.78 -1.68
C VAL A 69 8.79 -7.22 -0.35
N TYR A 70 9.42 -8.04 0.45
CA TYR A 70 9.96 -7.65 1.74
C TYR A 70 11.42 -7.21 1.62
N MET A 71 11.64 -5.92 1.78
CA MET A 71 12.91 -5.24 1.55
C MET A 71 13.75 -5.11 2.84
N PRO A 72 15.08 -5.27 2.77
CA PRO A 72 15.97 -5.05 3.90
C PRO A 72 16.30 -3.56 4.09
N TRP A 73 15.31 -2.69 4.03
CA TRP A 73 15.46 -1.25 4.21
C TRP A 73 14.78 -0.75 5.48
N LYS A 74 15.04 0.49 5.88
CA LYS A 74 14.43 1.12 7.06
C LYS A 74 13.18 1.94 6.73
N GLN A 75 12.94 2.22 5.46
CA GLN A 75 11.77 2.93 4.96
C GLN A 75 10.49 2.13 5.22
N GLY A 76 9.35 2.79 5.07
CA GLY A 76 8.02 2.19 5.25
C GLY A 76 7.63 1.24 4.12
N GLY A 77 6.78 1.71 3.25
CA GLY A 77 6.34 1.04 2.04
C GLY A 77 6.53 1.93 0.82
N LEU A 78 6.44 1.32 -0.35
CA LEU A 78 6.43 1.97 -1.65
C LEU A 78 5.58 1.14 -2.61
N SER A 79 4.59 1.76 -3.24
CA SER A 79 3.75 1.11 -4.24
C SER A 79 4.04 1.61 -5.63
N MET A 80 4.24 0.68 -6.54
CA MET A 80 4.45 0.92 -7.98
C MET A 80 3.47 0.04 -8.78
N GLY A 81 2.26 0.53 -8.96
CA GLY A 81 1.18 -0.21 -9.61
C GLY A 81 0.74 -1.42 -8.78
N THR A 82 0.87 -2.62 -9.33
CA THR A 82 0.56 -3.88 -8.64
C THR A 82 1.74 -4.45 -7.84
N PHE A 83 2.82 -3.70 -7.68
CA PHE A 83 4.01 -4.12 -6.94
C PHE A 83 4.20 -3.23 -5.72
N ILE A 84 4.30 -3.86 -4.56
CA ILE A 84 4.47 -3.20 -3.26
C ILE A 84 5.81 -3.66 -2.68
N PHE A 85 6.60 -2.72 -2.23
CA PHE A 85 7.87 -2.95 -1.57
C PHE A 85 7.75 -2.50 -0.12
N MET A 86 7.90 -3.42 0.84
CA MET A 86 7.71 -3.15 2.25
C MET A 86 8.95 -3.52 3.06
N ARG A 87 9.14 -2.84 4.17
CA ARG A 87 10.16 -3.22 5.15
C ARG A 87 9.92 -4.63 5.69
N ALA A 88 10.97 -5.49 5.68
CA ALA A 88 10.89 -6.89 6.07
C ALA A 88 10.82 -7.10 7.59
N ASP A 89 11.60 -6.34 8.35
CA ASP A 89 11.94 -6.59 9.77
C ASP A 89 11.38 -5.55 10.73
N HIS A 90 10.21 -4.97 10.44
CA HIS A 90 9.61 -4.00 11.35
C HIS A 90 9.15 -4.70 12.65
N PRO A 91 9.58 -4.24 13.84
CA PRO A 91 9.30 -4.91 15.11
C PRO A 91 7.80 -4.86 15.50
N ASN A 92 7.08 -3.83 15.05
CA ASN A 92 5.65 -3.69 15.32
C ASN A 92 4.81 -4.35 14.22
N LYS A 93 4.11 -5.44 14.59
CA LYS A 93 3.24 -6.18 13.68
C LYS A 93 2.01 -5.37 13.21
N GLU A 94 1.46 -4.51 14.09
CA GLU A 94 0.33 -3.63 13.74
C GLU A 94 0.75 -2.63 12.65
N TRP A 95 1.97 -2.09 12.76
CA TRP A 95 2.52 -1.22 11.74
C TRP A 95 2.62 -1.95 10.39
N THR A 96 3.15 -3.18 10.38
CA THR A 96 3.27 -3.99 9.17
C THR A 96 1.89 -4.29 8.55
N TYR A 97 0.92 -4.62 9.39
CA TYR A 97 -0.46 -4.85 8.98
C TYR A 97 -1.09 -3.58 8.37
N ASN A 98 -1.00 -2.44 9.05
CA ASN A 98 -1.52 -1.17 8.59
C ASN A 98 -0.84 -0.68 7.30
N THR A 99 0.48 -0.82 7.20
CA THR A 99 1.25 -0.45 6.01
C THR A 99 0.83 -1.28 4.80
N ARG A 100 0.60 -2.58 4.96
CA ARG A 100 0.12 -3.44 3.87
C ARG A 100 -1.20 -2.96 3.29
N ILE A 101 -2.16 -2.62 4.14
CA ILE A 101 -3.46 -2.07 3.73
C ILE A 101 -3.29 -0.72 3.04
N HIS A 102 -2.45 0.14 3.59
CA HIS A 102 -2.15 1.46 3.05
C HIS A 102 -1.55 1.38 1.63
N GLU A 103 -0.48 0.58 1.46
CA GLU A 103 0.18 0.41 0.17
C GLU A 103 -0.76 -0.21 -0.88
N TYR A 104 -1.66 -1.07 -0.45
CA TYR A 104 -2.71 -1.60 -1.33
C TYR A 104 -3.66 -0.50 -1.81
N GLY A 105 -3.90 0.53 -1.02
CA GLY A 105 -4.64 1.72 -1.46
C GLY A 105 -3.97 2.45 -2.62
N HIS A 106 -2.64 2.57 -2.60
CA HIS A 106 -1.86 3.15 -3.69
C HIS A 106 -1.95 2.33 -4.99
N THR A 107 -2.08 1.00 -4.91
CA THR A 107 -2.35 0.16 -6.08
C THR A 107 -3.65 0.57 -6.80
N TRP A 108 -4.69 0.91 -6.03
CA TRP A 108 -5.96 1.37 -6.58
C TRP A 108 -5.91 2.81 -7.10
N GLN A 109 -5.14 3.66 -6.45
CA GLN A 109 -4.88 5.02 -6.98
C GLN A 109 -4.14 4.94 -8.32
N CYS A 110 -3.18 4.02 -8.47
CA CYS A 110 -2.51 3.78 -9.74
C CYS A 110 -3.49 3.30 -10.84
N LEU A 111 -4.43 2.40 -10.49
CA LEU A 111 -5.47 1.95 -11.42
C LEU A 111 -6.30 3.13 -11.95
N LEU A 112 -6.67 4.08 -11.09
CA LEU A 112 -7.45 5.25 -11.49
C LEU A 112 -6.63 6.25 -12.30
N LEU A 113 -5.42 6.57 -11.83
CA LEU A 113 -4.63 7.70 -12.32
C LEU A 113 -3.69 7.32 -13.48
N GLY A 114 -3.36 6.03 -13.65
CA GLY A 114 -2.41 5.59 -14.66
C GLY A 114 -1.07 6.34 -14.60
N PRO A 115 -0.61 6.96 -15.69
CA PRO A 115 0.66 7.69 -15.70
C PRO A 115 0.64 8.95 -14.83
N TYR A 116 -0.52 9.54 -14.56
CA TYR A 116 -0.67 10.68 -13.66
C TYR A 116 -0.38 10.32 -12.20
N TYR A 117 -0.34 9.04 -11.85
CA TYR A 117 0.04 8.56 -10.53
C TYR A 117 1.35 9.17 -10.02
N TYR A 118 2.34 9.34 -10.91
CA TYR A 118 3.63 9.94 -10.55
C TYR A 118 3.46 11.37 -10.02
N ILE A 119 2.68 12.19 -10.72
CA ILE A 119 2.53 13.62 -10.39
C ILE A 119 1.57 13.84 -9.24
N VAL A 120 0.48 13.07 -9.21
CA VAL A 120 -0.61 13.28 -8.25
C VAL A 120 -0.35 12.56 -6.92
N ILE A 121 0.36 11.44 -6.94
CA ILE A 121 0.57 10.61 -5.74
C ILE A 121 2.05 10.50 -5.39
N ALA A 122 2.88 9.91 -6.26
CA ALA A 122 4.22 9.50 -5.90
C ALA A 122 5.13 10.69 -5.53
N ILE A 123 5.16 11.75 -6.35
CA ILE A 123 5.98 12.93 -6.09
C ILE A 123 5.50 13.69 -4.83
N PRO A 124 4.20 14.02 -4.66
CA PRO A 124 3.73 14.67 -3.43
C PRO A 124 3.99 13.84 -2.17
N SER A 125 3.74 12.53 -2.21
CA SER A 125 4.04 11.61 -1.10
C SER A 125 5.53 11.60 -0.75
N MET A 126 6.40 11.48 -1.74
CA MET A 126 7.86 11.47 -1.56
C MET A 126 8.37 12.80 -0.98
N ILE A 127 7.89 13.93 -1.48
CA ILE A 127 8.23 15.25 -0.93
C ILE A 127 7.74 15.38 0.50
N TRP A 128 6.50 14.99 0.78
CA TRP A 128 5.92 15.03 2.13
C TRP A 128 6.68 14.13 3.11
N CYS A 129 7.08 12.95 2.66
CA CYS A 129 7.85 12.01 3.46
C CYS A 129 9.23 12.57 3.83
N ASN A 130 9.99 13.06 2.85
CA ASN A 130 11.40 13.37 3.02
C ASN A 130 11.66 14.84 3.38
N CYS A 131 10.95 15.78 2.72
CA CYS A 131 11.22 17.22 2.91
C CYS A 131 10.44 17.82 4.09
N PHE A 132 9.27 17.25 4.43
CA PHE A 132 8.41 17.80 5.47
C PHE A 132 8.43 17.01 6.79
N GLN A 133 9.34 16.08 6.96
CA GLN A 133 9.44 15.29 8.20
C GLN A 133 9.63 16.20 9.43
N LYS A 134 10.61 17.09 9.43
CA LYS A 134 10.87 18.03 10.55
C LYS A 134 9.67 18.94 10.83
N TYR A 135 8.98 19.39 9.79
CA TYR A 135 7.77 20.19 9.94
C TYR A 135 6.65 19.40 10.63
N ARG A 136 6.43 18.17 10.21
CA ARG A 136 5.41 17.29 10.81
C ARG A 136 5.69 17.00 12.28
N GLU A 137 6.94 16.67 12.61
CA GLU A 137 7.37 16.40 13.98
C GLU A 137 7.18 17.65 14.87
N LYS A 138 7.63 18.81 14.40
CA LYS A 138 7.51 20.09 15.14
C LYS A 138 6.05 20.48 15.40
N ASN A 139 5.13 20.23 14.47
CA ASN A 139 3.74 20.66 14.54
C ASN A 139 2.78 19.52 14.91
N ASN A 140 3.29 18.34 15.27
CA ASN A 140 2.49 17.14 15.57
C ASN A 140 1.48 16.80 14.46
N VAL A 141 1.93 16.89 13.20
CA VAL A 141 1.10 16.60 12.02
C VAL A 141 1.35 15.17 11.56
N SER A 142 0.30 14.35 11.52
CA SER A 142 0.37 12.99 11.02
C SER A 142 0.82 12.95 9.55
N TYR A 143 1.64 11.94 9.21
CA TYR A 143 2.00 11.63 7.82
C TYR A 143 0.76 11.47 6.93
N TYR A 144 -0.26 10.79 7.44
CA TYR A 144 -1.51 10.49 6.72
C TYR A 144 -2.44 11.69 6.53
N LYS A 145 -2.04 12.91 6.96
CA LYS A 145 -2.84 14.12 6.73
C LYS A 145 -2.73 14.63 5.29
N LEU A 146 -1.69 14.23 4.55
CA LEU A 146 -1.60 14.55 3.13
C LEU A 146 -2.74 13.86 2.36
N TYR A 147 -3.34 14.56 1.41
CA TYR A 147 -4.50 14.06 0.67
C TYR A 147 -4.30 12.68 0.04
N CYS A 148 -3.16 12.45 -0.61
CA CYS A 148 -2.87 11.17 -1.26
C CYS A 148 -2.69 10.02 -0.26
N GLU A 149 -2.16 10.32 0.94
CA GLU A 149 -1.94 9.33 2.00
C GLU A 149 -3.25 8.97 2.72
N SER A 150 -4.08 9.98 3.05
CA SER A 150 -5.40 9.74 3.62
C SER A 150 -6.31 8.98 2.66
N TRP A 151 -6.23 9.31 1.38
CA TRP A 151 -6.95 8.62 0.32
C TRP A 151 -6.48 7.15 0.17
N ALA A 152 -5.16 6.90 0.20
CA ALA A 152 -4.62 5.55 0.19
C ALA A 152 -5.13 4.72 1.36
N ASN A 153 -5.18 5.29 2.57
CA ASN A 153 -5.75 4.63 3.74
C ASN A 153 -7.21 4.21 3.50
N SER A 154 -8.05 5.16 3.07
CA SER A 154 -9.48 4.89 2.83
C SER A 154 -9.71 3.84 1.75
N TRP A 155 -8.93 3.90 0.67
CA TRP A 155 -9.05 2.94 -0.43
C TRP A 155 -8.45 1.58 -0.09
N GLY A 156 -7.36 1.56 0.66
CA GLY A 156 -6.78 0.33 1.19
C GLY A 156 -7.79 -0.46 2.01
N GLU A 157 -8.46 0.19 2.96
CA GLU A 157 -9.52 -0.43 3.76
C GLU A 157 -10.72 -0.87 2.91
N LYS A 158 -11.20 0.01 2.03
CA LYS A 158 -12.36 -0.26 1.17
C LYS A 158 -12.14 -1.46 0.26
N PHE A 159 -11.01 -1.53 -0.40
CA PHE A 159 -10.75 -2.52 -1.43
C PHE A 159 -10.14 -3.83 -0.91
N SER A 160 -9.53 -3.82 0.27
CA SER A 160 -9.13 -5.06 0.97
C SER A 160 -10.25 -5.63 1.83
N GLN A 161 -11.24 -4.82 2.23
CA GLN A 161 -12.22 -5.09 3.29
C GLN A 161 -11.56 -5.40 4.64
N MET A 162 -10.37 -4.91 4.85
CA MET A 162 -9.63 -4.97 6.10
C MET A 162 -9.63 -3.58 6.74
N LYS A 163 -9.72 -3.51 8.07
CA LYS A 163 -9.65 -2.25 8.81
C LYS A 163 -8.26 -2.06 9.38
N ARG A 164 -7.70 -0.86 9.23
CA ARG A 164 -6.46 -0.50 9.90
C ARG A 164 -6.71 -0.30 11.40
N ILE A 165 -5.70 -0.61 12.18
CA ILE A 165 -5.73 -0.38 13.62
C ILE A 165 -5.42 1.10 13.85
N GLU A 166 -6.42 1.85 14.29
CA GLU A 166 -6.23 3.25 14.68
C GLU A 166 -5.61 3.34 16.08
N LYS A 167 -4.64 4.25 16.22
CA LYS A 167 -4.05 4.60 17.52
C LYS A 167 -4.68 5.87 18.04
#